data_cc5f5a09db96708247c71816ab63eb45
#
_entry.id   cc5f5a09db96708247c71816ab63eb45
#
_cell.length_a   1.000
_cell.length_b   1.000
_cell.length_c   1.000
_cell.angle_alpha   90.00
_cell.angle_beta   90.00
_cell.angle_gamma   90.00
#
_symmetry.space_group_name_H-M   'P 1'
#
loop_
_entity.id
_entity.type
_entity.pdbx_description
1 polymer ?
#
loop_
_entity_poly.entity_id
_entity_poly.type
_entity_poly.pdbx_seq_one_letter_code
_entity_poly.pdbx_strand_id
1 'polypeptide(L)'
;MALTEKLNTHQKALRINLDLTSYGSFAEIGAGQEVARWFLVVGGASGTVAKSISAYDKNVSDDLYGTGARYVSKERLKAMLDSEWGQLIKQLAKSRGSDTRFFSFVDTISARNYAGTNEPHGWVGLRFQAQPGGQPNEIVFHINMRDPSNPLEQEAIGILGVNLIYAVFFQLDSGESFLENVAQDIGTRVEIDYVEVSGAAFEGWDQREILIALLHAGLAEAVCFPSSTSSVPPLEVLHKKAVVLAPGTFEHLDPTHAAIHEEMLASGVRQLREEFDGKDTAPAGFFCLSAEPLRQGDPPPGIAELLKRIDALQARGGDILLFRKRELYTMTDLVNRYTKESVRFVVGLSLLIRTWEYRYTKLAGSFLEALSRLLAQNVRLYVYPMRSTDLQQSIQDISAVGWQWTDTNGWVSAPQLRPRTPLDHLYDYVLASNFLVPMQIPPTPRAEE
;
A
#
# COMPACT_ATOMS: atom_id res chain seq x y z
N MET A 1 -16.92 -18.21 -27.12
CA MET A 1 -16.72 -16.94 -26.42
C MET A 1 -16.01 -16.00 -27.37
N ALA A 2 -16.68 -14.94 -27.84
CA ALA A 2 -16.00 -13.89 -28.58
C ALA A 2 -14.99 -13.23 -27.64
N LEU A 3 -13.72 -13.20 -28.04
CA LEU A 3 -12.69 -12.38 -27.40
C LEU A 3 -13.22 -10.94 -27.49
N THR A 4 -13.71 -10.39 -26.37
CA THR A 4 -14.06 -8.97 -26.28
C THR A 4 -12.76 -8.21 -26.52
N GLU A 5 -12.65 -7.54 -27.65
CA GLU A 5 -11.47 -6.76 -28.04
C GLU A 5 -11.20 -5.72 -26.95
N LYS A 6 -9.99 -5.77 -26.39
CA LYS A 6 -9.61 -4.90 -25.26
C LYS A 6 -9.41 -3.48 -25.79
N LEU A 7 -10.34 -2.59 -25.47
CA LEU A 7 -10.30 -1.18 -25.92
C LEU A 7 -9.10 -0.45 -25.31
N ASN A 8 -8.38 0.32 -26.11
CA ASN A 8 -7.35 1.24 -25.62
C ASN A 8 -7.97 2.53 -25.06
N THR A 9 -7.15 3.40 -24.47
CA THR A 9 -7.61 4.66 -23.81
C THR A 9 -8.41 5.56 -24.78
N HIS A 10 -7.98 5.72 -26.03
CA HIS A 10 -8.72 6.48 -27.04
C HIS A 10 -10.10 5.90 -27.30
N GLN A 11 -10.17 4.60 -27.49
CA GLN A 11 -11.44 3.90 -27.79
C GLN A 11 -12.40 3.96 -26.59
N LYS A 12 -11.88 3.87 -25.35
CA LYS A 12 -12.67 4.02 -24.13
C LYS A 12 -13.25 5.44 -24.02
N ALA A 13 -12.41 6.46 -24.16
CA ALA A 13 -12.85 7.86 -24.12
C ALA A 13 -13.88 8.18 -25.22
N LEU A 14 -13.63 7.69 -26.46
CA LEU A 14 -14.58 7.85 -27.57
C LEU A 14 -15.91 7.15 -27.28
N ARG A 15 -15.87 5.93 -26.74
CA ARG A 15 -17.10 5.18 -26.40
C ARG A 15 -17.94 5.92 -25.36
N ILE A 16 -17.31 6.56 -24.36
CA ILE A 16 -18.00 7.38 -23.38
C ILE A 16 -18.58 8.64 -24.05
N ASN A 17 -17.81 9.31 -24.91
CA ASN A 17 -18.29 10.51 -25.62
C ASN A 17 -19.48 10.23 -26.55
N LEU A 18 -19.58 9.02 -27.07
CA LEU A 18 -20.71 8.60 -27.90
C LEU A 18 -21.90 8.05 -27.10
N ASP A 19 -21.73 7.85 -25.80
CA ASP A 19 -22.81 7.49 -24.87
C ASP A 19 -23.59 8.76 -24.46
N LEU A 20 -24.69 9.02 -25.11
CA LEU A 20 -25.53 10.20 -24.87
C LEU A 20 -26.12 10.28 -23.45
N THR A 21 -25.97 9.21 -22.67
CA THR A 21 -26.50 9.14 -21.31
C THR A 21 -25.49 9.52 -20.23
N SER A 22 -24.19 9.71 -20.54
CA SER A 22 -23.14 10.04 -19.57
C SER A 22 -22.64 11.47 -19.76
N TYR A 23 -22.71 12.32 -18.71
CA TYR A 23 -22.33 13.73 -18.79
C TYR A 23 -21.73 14.22 -17.48
N GLY A 24 -20.58 14.88 -17.52
CA GLY A 24 -19.89 15.20 -16.27
C GLY A 24 -18.91 16.36 -16.30
N SER A 25 -18.40 16.68 -15.11
CA SER A 25 -17.37 17.68 -14.86
C SER A 25 -16.04 17.05 -14.49
N PHE A 26 -14.96 17.79 -14.80
CA PHE A 26 -13.59 17.43 -14.47
C PHE A 26 -12.94 18.58 -13.68
N ALA A 27 -12.35 18.26 -12.53
CA ALA A 27 -11.57 19.19 -11.73
C ALA A 27 -10.24 18.55 -11.37
N GLU A 28 -9.18 18.94 -12.07
CA GLU A 28 -7.87 18.30 -12.01
C GLU A 28 -6.83 19.30 -11.50
N ILE A 29 -6.20 19.02 -10.36
CA ILE A 29 -5.21 19.90 -9.72
C ILE A 29 -3.89 19.15 -9.52
N GLY A 30 -2.80 19.72 -10.04
CA GLY A 30 -1.43 19.27 -9.78
C GLY A 30 -0.79 18.53 -10.94
N ALA A 31 -1.48 17.61 -11.62
CA ALA A 31 -0.93 16.84 -12.73
C ALA A 31 -1.45 17.26 -14.12
N GLY A 32 -1.95 18.48 -14.26
CA GLY A 32 -2.53 18.94 -15.51
C GLY A 32 -4.00 18.54 -15.64
N GLN A 33 -4.52 18.63 -16.85
CA GLN A 33 -5.92 18.27 -17.20
C GLN A 33 -5.91 17.10 -18.20
N GLU A 34 -5.20 16.04 -17.86
CA GLU A 34 -4.97 14.94 -18.81
C GLU A 34 -6.18 14.03 -18.96
N VAL A 35 -7.00 13.84 -17.92
CA VAL A 35 -8.22 13.05 -18.05
C VAL A 35 -9.20 13.76 -18.97
N ALA A 36 -9.53 15.04 -18.73
CA ALA A 36 -10.38 15.84 -19.62
C ALA A 36 -9.80 15.92 -21.03
N ARG A 37 -8.47 16.03 -21.18
CA ARG A 37 -7.80 16.09 -22.49
C ARG A 37 -8.12 14.87 -23.36
N TRP A 38 -8.12 13.65 -22.80
CA TRP A 38 -8.47 12.45 -23.57
C TRP A 38 -9.86 12.55 -24.21
N PHE A 39 -10.85 13.03 -23.45
CA PHE A 39 -12.21 13.23 -23.99
C PHE A 39 -12.27 14.32 -25.08
N LEU A 40 -11.49 15.39 -24.90
CA LEU A 40 -11.46 16.50 -25.88
C LEU A 40 -10.75 16.10 -27.19
N VAL A 41 -9.74 15.25 -27.12
CA VAL A 41 -8.94 14.85 -28.30
C VAL A 41 -9.64 13.84 -29.19
N VAL A 42 -10.44 12.92 -28.63
CA VAL A 42 -11.07 11.84 -29.42
C VAL A 42 -12.32 12.27 -30.20
N GLY A 43 -12.80 13.50 -29.99
CA GLY A 43 -14.03 13.99 -30.60
C GLY A 43 -15.29 13.63 -29.82
N GLY A 44 -16.40 14.34 -30.09
CA GLY A 44 -17.69 14.12 -29.41
C GLY A 44 -17.77 14.65 -27.97
N ALA A 45 -16.77 15.38 -27.49
CA ALA A 45 -16.67 15.87 -26.12
C ALA A 45 -17.88 16.69 -25.63
N SER A 46 -18.58 17.38 -26.52
CA SER A 46 -19.81 18.13 -26.19
C SER A 46 -20.94 17.22 -25.65
N GLY A 47 -20.87 15.93 -25.94
CA GLY A 47 -21.79 14.91 -25.41
C GLY A 47 -21.46 14.44 -24.00
N THR A 48 -20.25 14.73 -23.48
CA THR A 48 -19.75 14.17 -22.21
C THR A 48 -19.26 15.25 -21.23
N VAL A 49 -18.57 16.30 -21.74
CA VAL A 49 -17.85 17.27 -20.90
C VAL A 49 -18.72 18.50 -20.66
N ALA A 50 -19.21 18.66 -19.43
CA ALA A 50 -19.90 19.86 -18.99
C ALA A 50 -18.92 21.00 -18.68
N LYS A 51 -17.83 20.66 -17.97
CA LYS A 51 -16.82 21.60 -17.50
C LYS A 51 -15.51 20.87 -17.27
N SER A 52 -14.39 21.54 -17.56
CA SER A 52 -13.07 21.15 -17.10
C SER A 52 -12.39 22.35 -16.45
N ILE A 53 -11.82 22.18 -15.25
CA ILE A 53 -11.18 23.26 -14.47
C ILE A 53 -9.92 22.75 -13.79
N SER A 54 -8.92 23.65 -13.68
CA SER A 54 -7.72 23.46 -12.86
C SER A 54 -7.48 24.69 -12.01
N ALA A 55 -7.82 24.64 -10.73
CA ALA A 55 -7.63 25.70 -9.75
C ALA A 55 -6.25 25.56 -9.08
N TYR A 56 -5.18 25.89 -9.81
CA TYR A 56 -3.80 25.68 -9.39
C TYR A 56 -3.32 26.67 -8.33
N ASP A 57 -3.80 27.93 -8.40
CA ASP A 57 -3.50 28.93 -7.36
C ASP A 57 -4.24 28.62 -6.07
N LYS A 58 -3.54 28.83 -4.95
CA LYS A 58 -4.07 28.56 -3.61
C LYS A 58 -5.36 29.33 -3.33
N ASN A 59 -5.39 30.64 -3.62
CA ASN A 59 -6.55 31.49 -3.30
C ASN A 59 -7.73 31.10 -4.19
N VAL A 60 -7.48 30.86 -5.48
CA VAL A 60 -8.53 30.39 -6.41
C VAL A 60 -9.09 29.03 -5.95
N SER A 61 -8.22 28.12 -5.51
CA SER A 61 -8.65 26.82 -4.98
C SER A 61 -9.45 26.95 -3.68
N ASP A 62 -9.04 27.90 -2.78
CA ASP A 62 -9.75 28.16 -1.53
C ASP A 62 -11.12 28.82 -1.77
N ASP A 63 -11.23 29.73 -2.73
CA ASP A 63 -12.50 30.34 -3.10
C ASP A 63 -13.51 29.33 -3.67
N LEU A 64 -13.03 28.31 -4.41
CA LEU A 64 -13.89 27.30 -5.02
C LEU A 64 -14.26 26.14 -4.07
N TYR A 65 -13.32 25.71 -3.21
CA TYR A 65 -13.41 24.47 -2.46
C TYR A 65 -13.22 24.65 -0.94
N GLY A 66 -13.11 25.88 -0.47
CA GLY A 66 -12.86 26.21 0.93
C GLY A 66 -11.38 26.09 1.31
N THR A 67 -11.02 26.66 2.46
CA THR A 67 -9.66 26.55 3.02
C THR A 67 -9.42 25.19 3.60
N GLY A 68 -8.22 24.64 3.40
CA GLY A 68 -7.82 23.33 3.92
C GLY A 68 -6.42 23.34 4.52
N ALA A 69 -6.17 22.45 5.49
CA ALA A 69 -4.83 22.28 6.09
C ALA A 69 -3.82 21.69 5.08
N ARG A 70 -4.28 20.84 4.18
CA ARG A 70 -3.48 20.21 3.11
C ARG A 70 -4.24 20.26 1.79
N TYR A 71 -3.54 20.62 0.71
CA TYR A 71 -4.15 20.70 -0.63
C TYR A 71 -4.13 19.34 -1.36
N VAL A 72 -3.23 18.45 -0.99
CA VAL A 72 -3.21 17.06 -1.44
C VAL A 72 -3.62 16.19 -0.26
N SER A 73 -4.92 15.97 -0.12
CA SER A 73 -5.52 15.17 0.95
C SER A 73 -6.90 14.64 0.55
N LYS A 74 -7.37 13.62 1.25
CA LYS A 74 -8.71 13.07 1.05
C LYS A 74 -9.80 14.11 1.33
N GLU A 75 -9.63 14.92 2.37
CA GLU A 75 -10.57 15.98 2.73
C GLU A 75 -10.69 17.02 1.62
N ARG A 76 -9.56 17.43 1.01
CA ARG A 76 -9.58 18.34 -0.14
C ARG A 76 -10.29 17.70 -1.33
N LEU A 77 -10.00 16.45 -1.65
CA LEU A 77 -10.68 15.72 -2.73
C LEU A 77 -12.20 15.69 -2.51
N LYS A 78 -12.65 15.35 -1.29
CA LYS A 78 -14.08 15.30 -0.94
C LYS A 78 -14.74 16.68 -1.10
N ALA A 79 -14.10 17.75 -0.63
CA ALA A 79 -14.60 19.12 -0.80
C ALA A 79 -14.73 19.51 -2.29
N MET A 80 -13.76 19.11 -3.11
CA MET A 80 -13.83 19.31 -4.56
C MET A 80 -14.98 18.51 -5.19
N LEU A 81 -15.13 17.22 -4.84
CA LEU A 81 -16.24 16.39 -5.30
C LEU A 81 -17.60 16.98 -4.91
N ASP A 82 -17.75 17.46 -3.67
CA ASP A 82 -19.00 18.07 -3.19
C ASP A 82 -19.35 19.34 -3.98
N SER A 83 -18.36 20.21 -4.18
CA SER A 83 -18.55 21.47 -4.93
C SER A 83 -18.88 21.19 -6.39
N GLU A 84 -18.08 20.36 -7.08
CA GLU A 84 -18.26 20.07 -8.51
C GLU A 84 -19.58 19.35 -8.79
N TRP A 85 -19.91 18.35 -7.98
CA TRP A 85 -21.17 17.62 -8.05
C TRP A 85 -22.37 18.55 -7.78
N GLY A 86 -22.30 19.34 -6.71
CA GLY A 86 -23.38 20.27 -6.35
C GLY A 86 -23.67 21.28 -7.44
N GLN A 87 -22.62 21.85 -8.06
CA GLN A 87 -22.75 22.77 -9.18
C GLN A 87 -23.34 22.08 -10.43
N LEU A 88 -22.85 20.90 -10.78
CA LEU A 88 -23.30 20.12 -11.94
C LEU A 88 -24.79 19.80 -11.83
N ILE A 89 -25.23 19.26 -10.71
CA ILE A 89 -26.64 18.93 -10.47
C ILE A 89 -27.53 20.18 -10.45
N LYS A 90 -27.10 21.23 -9.74
CA LYS A 90 -27.85 22.51 -9.69
C LYS A 90 -28.10 23.12 -11.07
N GLN A 91 -27.12 23.03 -11.94
CA GLN A 91 -27.21 23.67 -13.28
C GLN A 91 -27.95 22.79 -14.29
N LEU A 92 -27.80 21.47 -14.24
CA LEU A 92 -28.18 20.60 -15.35
C LEU A 92 -29.28 19.59 -15.03
N ALA A 93 -29.56 19.26 -13.75
CA ALA A 93 -30.53 18.24 -13.42
C ALA A 93 -31.94 18.54 -13.99
N LYS A 94 -32.34 19.80 -14.00
CA LYS A 94 -33.67 20.20 -14.53
C LYS A 94 -33.79 20.00 -16.04
N SER A 95 -32.71 20.16 -16.78
CA SER A 95 -32.74 20.12 -18.27
C SER A 95 -32.31 18.77 -18.83
N ARG A 96 -31.53 17.97 -18.08
CA ARG A 96 -30.95 16.70 -18.55
C ARG A 96 -31.16 15.51 -17.61
N GLY A 97 -31.56 15.72 -16.36
CA GLY A 97 -31.54 14.69 -15.33
C GLY A 97 -32.48 13.51 -15.56
N SER A 98 -33.46 13.62 -16.46
CA SER A 98 -34.35 12.51 -16.84
C SER A 98 -33.65 11.41 -17.66
N ASP A 99 -32.64 11.78 -18.45
CA ASP A 99 -32.03 10.91 -19.44
C ASP A 99 -30.50 10.76 -19.27
N THR A 100 -29.92 11.48 -18.28
CA THR A 100 -28.48 11.61 -18.11
C THR A 100 -28.03 11.06 -16.76
N ARG A 101 -26.99 10.24 -16.79
CA ARG A 101 -26.19 9.82 -15.64
C ARG A 101 -25.08 10.84 -15.46
N PHE A 102 -25.15 11.64 -14.42
CA PHE A 102 -24.11 12.62 -14.13
C PHE A 102 -22.88 11.97 -13.49
N PHE A 103 -21.70 12.57 -13.74
CA PHE A 103 -20.48 12.25 -13.02
C PHE A 103 -19.62 13.49 -12.77
N SER A 104 -18.81 13.44 -11.71
CA SER A 104 -17.74 14.40 -11.45
C SER A 104 -16.45 13.63 -11.18
N PHE A 105 -15.47 13.82 -12.06
CA PHE A 105 -14.11 13.32 -11.87
C PHE A 105 -13.27 14.43 -11.23
N VAL A 106 -12.55 14.09 -10.17
CA VAL A 106 -11.72 15.04 -9.42
C VAL A 106 -10.39 14.40 -9.06
N ASP A 107 -9.31 15.15 -9.20
CA ASP A 107 -8.04 14.78 -8.62
C ASP A 107 -7.33 15.93 -7.93
N THR A 108 -6.44 15.60 -7.00
CA THR A 108 -5.49 16.53 -6.38
C THR A 108 -4.16 15.80 -6.16
N ILE A 109 -3.15 16.22 -6.92
CA ILE A 109 -1.89 15.52 -7.08
C ILE A 109 -0.71 16.40 -6.66
N SER A 110 0.21 15.84 -5.87
CA SER A 110 1.55 16.37 -5.65
C SER A 110 2.47 15.79 -6.73
N ALA A 111 2.61 16.52 -7.84
CA ALA A 111 3.52 16.13 -8.90
C ALA A 111 4.99 16.18 -8.45
N ARG A 112 5.88 15.56 -9.21
CA ARG A 112 7.33 15.62 -8.99
C ARG A 112 7.80 17.05 -8.99
N ASN A 113 8.51 17.46 -7.93
CA ASN A 113 9.12 18.79 -7.86
C ASN A 113 10.38 18.88 -8.77
N TYR A 114 10.83 20.10 -9.06
CA TYR A 114 11.97 20.31 -9.94
C TYR A 114 13.25 19.60 -9.46
N ALA A 115 13.45 19.47 -8.16
CA ALA A 115 14.62 18.80 -7.58
C ALA A 115 14.49 17.27 -7.53
N GLY A 116 13.29 16.70 -7.81
CA GLY A 116 13.04 15.27 -7.75
C GLY A 116 13.14 14.67 -6.34
N THR A 117 12.92 15.49 -5.31
CA THR A 117 13.15 15.10 -3.90
C THR A 117 11.88 14.68 -3.15
N ASN A 118 10.70 14.90 -3.74
CA ASN A 118 9.42 14.44 -3.16
C ASN A 118 9.00 13.10 -3.75
N GLU A 119 8.15 12.40 -3.02
CA GLU A 119 7.40 11.25 -3.53
C GLU A 119 6.10 11.77 -4.16
N PRO A 120 5.94 11.66 -5.49
CA PRO A 120 4.72 12.11 -6.15
C PRO A 120 3.56 11.21 -5.81
N HIS A 121 2.48 11.78 -5.31
CA HIS A 121 1.28 11.06 -4.89
C HIS A 121 0.04 11.95 -4.95
N GLY A 122 -1.13 11.37 -4.81
CA GLY A 122 -2.34 12.15 -4.73
C GLY A 122 -3.62 11.35 -4.53
N TRP A 123 -4.71 12.04 -4.68
CA TRP A 123 -6.04 11.51 -4.51
C TRP A 123 -6.84 11.68 -5.80
N VAL A 124 -7.54 10.64 -6.19
CA VAL A 124 -8.43 10.59 -7.36
C VAL A 124 -9.80 10.17 -6.89
N GLY A 125 -10.84 10.86 -7.35
CA GLY A 125 -12.22 10.55 -7.00
C GLY A 125 -13.17 10.65 -8.18
N LEU A 126 -14.14 9.77 -8.19
CA LEU A 126 -15.23 9.79 -9.15
C LEU A 126 -16.55 9.63 -8.39
N ARG A 127 -17.43 10.65 -8.53
CA ARG A 127 -18.81 10.57 -8.07
C ARG A 127 -19.71 10.44 -9.30
N PHE A 128 -20.63 9.49 -9.28
CA PHE A 128 -21.44 9.18 -10.48
C PHE A 128 -22.81 8.61 -10.12
N GLN A 129 -23.75 8.74 -11.05
CA GLN A 129 -25.04 8.06 -11.01
C GLN A 129 -24.98 6.77 -11.84
N ALA A 130 -25.43 5.65 -11.29
CA ALA A 130 -25.56 4.39 -12.03
C ALA A 130 -26.72 4.42 -13.03
N GLN A 131 -27.76 5.23 -12.74
CA GLN A 131 -28.91 5.47 -13.61
C GLN A 131 -29.37 6.93 -13.51
N PRO A 132 -30.04 7.48 -14.52
CA PRO A 132 -30.55 8.86 -14.50
C PRO A 132 -31.40 9.13 -13.27
N GLY A 133 -31.14 10.27 -12.59
CA GLY A 133 -31.87 10.66 -11.38
C GLY A 133 -31.57 9.82 -10.13
N GLY A 134 -30.70 8.80 -10.23
CA GLY A 134 -30.31 7.95 -9.11
C GLY A 134 -29.46 8.68 -8.07
N GLN A 135 -29.37 8.08 -6.87
CA GLN A 135 -28.46 8.58 -5.85
C GLN A 135 -27.00 8.41 -6.32
N PRO A 136 -26.10 9.31 -5.92
CA PRO A 136 -24.71 9.22 -6.31
C PRO A 136 -24.00 8.05 -5.62
N ASN A 137 -23.11 7.43 -6.39
CA ASN A 137 -22.10 6.51 -5.89
C ASN A 137 -20.74 7.21 -5.96
N GLU A 138 -19.80 6.77 -5.16
CA GLU A 138 -18.47 7.37 -5.12
C GLU A 138 -17.37 6.34 -4.97
N ILE A 139 -16.29 6.55 -5.69
CA ILE A 139 -15.04 5.81 -5.52
C ILE A 139 -13.89 6.81 -5.38
N VAL A 140 -13.02 6.56 -4.40
CA VAL A 140 -11.84 7.36 -4.10
C VAL A 140 -10.63 6.46 -4.02
N PHE A 141 -9.54 6.87 -4.69
CA PHE A 141 -8.23 6.23 -4.62
C PHE A 141 -7.20 7.18 -4.02
N HIS A 142 -6.28 6.65 -3.23
CA HIS A 142 -4.95 7.24 -3.07
C HIS A 142 -3.99 6.55 -4.04
N ILE A 143 -3.18 7.35 -4.73
CA ILE A 143 -2.25 6.87 -5.75
C ILE A 143 -0.83 7.38 -5.50
N ASN A 144 0.15 6.55 -5.85
CA ASN A 144 1.55 6.95 -5.90
C ASN A 144 2.04 6.88 -7.35
N MET A 145 2.68 7.94 -7.81
CA MET A 145 3.23 8.03 -9.16
C MET A 145 4.64 7.45 -9.18
N ARG A 146 4.94 6.62 -10.20
CA ARG A 146 6.24 5.91 -10.31
C ARG A 146 7.02 6.24 -11.57
N ASP A 147 6.43 7.02 -12.45
CA ASP A 147 7.11 7.48 -13.67
C ASP A 147 8.26 8.45 -13.34
N PRO A 148 9.32 8.48 -14.17
CA PRO A 148 10.51 9.29 -13.91
C PRO A 148 10.34 10.79 -14.24
N SER A 149 9.24 11.21 -14.85
CA SER A 149 9.02 12.60 -15.29
C SER A 149 7.57 13.02 -15.25
N ASN A 150 7.32 14.32 -15.02
CA ASN A 150 5.98 14.89 -14.97
C ASN A 150 5.12 14.60 -16.21
N PRO A 151 5.60 14.68 -17.46
CA PRO A 151 4.76 14.34 -18.61
C PRO A 151 4.27 12.91 -18.62
N LEU A 152 5.09 11.96 -18.18
CA LEU A 152 4.70 10.56 -18.07
C LEU A 152 3.72 10.34 -16.91
N GLU A 153 3.95 11.01 -15.76
CA GLU A 153 3.00 11.00 -14.63
C GLU A 153 1.62 11.52 -15.05
N GLN A 154 1.57 12.64 -15.79
CA GLN A 154 0.33 13.21 -16.32
C GLN A 154 -0.40 12.24 -17.26
N GLU A 155 0.32 11.65 -18.21
CA GLU A 155 -0.25 10.64 -19.10
C GLU A 155 -0.84 9.45 -18.35
N ALA A 156 -0.11 8.93 -17.34
CA ALA A 156 -0.58 7.81 -16.53
C ALA A 156 -1.86 8.13 -15.76
N ILE A 157 -2.00 9.34 -15.21
CA ILE A 157 -3.23 9.81 -14.56
C ILE A 157 -4.35 9.92 -15.59
N GLY A 158 -4.06 10.45 -16.78
CA GLY A 158 -5.03 10.52 -17.87
C GLY A 158 -5.61 9.16 -18.23
N ILE A 159 -4.72 8.14 -18.36
CA ILE A 159 -5.13 6.76 -18.62
C ILE A 159 -5.98 6.20 -17.46
N LEU A 160 -5.52 6.39 -16.22
CA LEU A 160 -6.25 5.94 -15.02
C LEU A 160 -7.65 6.52 -14.94
N GLY A 161 -7.79 7.85 -15.15
CA GLY A 161 -9.08 8.54 -15.08
C GLY A 161 -10.06 8.08 -16.16
N VAL A 162 -9.59 7.92 -17.40
CA VAL A 162 -10.43 7.37 -18.49
C VAL A 162 -10.83 5.93 -18.19
N ASN A 163 -9.90 5.11 -17.70
CA ASN A 163 -10.18 3.73 -17.32
C ASN A 163 -11.23 3.66 -16.20
N LEU A 164 -11.10 4.50 -15.17
CA LEU A 164 -12.02 4.55 -14.04
C LEU A 164 -13.43 4.95 -14.49
N ILE A 165 -13.56 6.02 -15.28
CA ILE A 165 -14.87 6.47 -15.81
C ILE A 165 -15.49 5.39 -16.70
N TYR A 166 -14.66 4.75 -17.56
CA TYR A 166 -15.11 3.64 -18.39
C TYR A 166 -15.59 2.45 -17.56
N ALA A 167 -14.83 2.07 -16.53
CA ALA A 167 -15.12 0.92 -15.69
C ALA A 167 -16.45 1.06 -14.93
N VAL A 168 -16.72 2.25 -14.36
CA VAL A 168 -17.99 2.47 -13.63
C VAL A 168 -19.23 2.49 -14.51
N PHE A 169 -19.11 2.87 -15.79
CA PHE A 169 -20.26 2.90 -16.70
C PHE A 169 -20.47 1.63 -17.51
N PHE A 170 -19.42 0.81 -17.69
CA PHE A 170 -19.48 -0.33 -18.62
C PHE A 170 -19.00 -1.67 -18.03
N GLN A 171 -18.40 -1.69 -16.82
CA GLN A 171 -17.75 -2.86 -16.25
C GLN A 171 -17.97 -3.06 -14.75
N LEU A 172 -18.95 -2.36 -14.17
CA LEU A 172 -19.14 -2.34 -12.72
C LEU A 172 -19.67 -3.67 -12.14
N ASP A 173 -20.34 -4.49 -12.97
CA ASP A 173 -21.06 -5.68 -12.53
C ASP A 173 -20.16 -6.82 -12.01
N SER A 174 -18.85 -6.75 -12.26
CA SER A 174 -17.89 -7.74 -11.76
C SER A 174 -16.64 -7.05 -11.18
N GLY A 175 -16.38 -7.23 -9.88
CA GLY A 175 -15.27 -6.60 -9.18
C GLY A 175 -13.91 -6.88 -9.81
N GLU A 176 -13.65 -8.11 -10.27
CA GLU A 176 -12.38 -8.49 -10.92
C GLU A 176 -12.21 -7.78 -12.27
N SER A 177 -13.21 -7.83 -13.15
CA SER A 177 -13.19 -7.10 -14.43
C SER A 177 -13.10 -5.59 -14.25
N PHE A 178 -13.69 -5.04 -13.19
CA PHE A 178 -13.57 -3.63 -12.85
C PHE A 178 -12.11 -3.25 -12.58
N LEU A 179 -11.42 -3.99 -11.70
CA LEU A 179 -10.02 -3.72 -11.37
C LEU A 179 -9.09 -3.92 -12.57
N GLU A 180 -9.29 -4.96 -13.36
CA GLU A 180 -8.53 -5.19 -14.59
C GLU A 180 -8.67 -4.03 -15.58
N ASN A 181 -9.88 -3.44 -15.71
CA ASN A 181 -10.10 -2.30 -16.58
C ASN A 181 -9.49 -1.01 -16.03
N VAL A 182 -9.58 -0.78 -14.72
CA VAL A 182 -8.92 0.36 -14.05
C VAL A 182 -7.41 0.30 -14.25
N ALA A 183 -6.82 -0.89 -14.12
CA ALA A 183 -5.38 -1.15 -14.25
C ALA A 183 -4.84 -1.16 -15.68
N GLN A 184 -5.72 -1.19 -16.68
CA GLN A 184 -5.30 -1.41 -18.05
C GLN A 184 -4.36 -0.31 -18.55
N ASP A 185 -3.24 -0.72 -19.16
CA ASP A 185 -2.20 0.14 -19.75
C ASP A 185 -1.48 1.07 -18.75
N ILE A 186 -1.69 0.86 -17.43
CA ILE A 186 -1.02 1.60 -16.35
C ILE A 186 0.27 0.87 -15.93
N GLY A 187 0.21 -0.46 -15.80
CA GLY A 187 1.34 -1.27 -15.33
C GLY A 187 1.86 -0.82 -13.96
N THR A 188 3.17 -0.60 -13.87
CA THR A 188 3.84 -0.12 -12.63
C THR A 188 3.95 1.40 -12.55
N ARG A 189 3.32 2.14 -13.47
CA ARG A 189 3.41 3.62 -13.53
C ARG A 189 2.65 4.31 -12.40
N VAL A 190 1.57 3.67 -11.93
CA VAL A 190 0.74 4.15 -10.81
C VAL A 190 0.50 2.98 -9.84
N GLU A 191 0.72 3.22 -8.57
CA GLU A 191 0.33 2.32 -7.49
C GLU A 191 -0.93 2.86 -6.81
N ILE A 192 -1.90 1.99 -6.51
CA ILE A 192 -3.14 2.33 -5.80
C ILE A 192 -3.08 1.63 -4.44
N ASP A 193 -2.80 2.37 -3.38
CA ASP A 193 -2.57 1.83 -2.04
C ASP A 193 -3.72 2.10 -1.05
N TYR A 194 -4.77 2.76 -1.53
CA TYR A 194 -6.01 2.98 -0.79
C TYR A 194 -7.20 3.08 -1.75
N VAL A 195 -8.31 2.51 -1.32
CA VAL A 195 -9.60 2.62 -1.99
C VAL A 195 -10.71 2.84 -0.96
N GLU A 196 -11.66 3.70 -1.31
CA GLU A 196 -12.92 3.88 -0.58
C GLU A 196 -14.05 3.89 -1.59
N VAL A 197 -15.09 3.11 -1.35
CA VAL A 197 -16.28 3.05 -2.19
C VAL A 197 -17.53 3.31 -1.35
N SER A 198 -18.53 3.96 -1.93
CA SER A 198 -19.83 4.19 -1.27
C SER A 198 -20.96 4.32 -2.28
N GLY A 199 -22.17 4.03 -1.82
CA GLY A 199 -23.38 4.05 -2.63
C GLY A 199 -23.83 2.65 -3.07
N ALA A 200 -25.08 2.57 -3.56
CA ALA A 200 -25.75 1.32 -3.89
C ALA A 200 -25.04 0.50 -4.99
N ALA A 201 -24.29 1.15 -5.87
CA ALA A 201 -23.54 0.46 -6.93
C ALA A 201 -22.38 -0.40 -6.39
N PHE A 202 -21.97 -0.17 -5.15
CA PHE A 202 -20.90 -0.90 -4.47
C PHE A 202 -21.41 -1.76 -3.29
N GLU A 203 -22.72 -2.05 -3.26
CA GLU A 203 -23.29 -2.91 -2.23
C GLU A 203 -22.64 -4.30 -2.27
N GLY A 204 -22.17 -4.75 -1.11
CA GLY A 204 -21.45 -6.03 -0.98
C GLY A 204 -19.96 -5.99 -1.30
N TRP A 205 -19.40 -4.83 -1.68
CA TRP A 205 -17.95 -4.69 -1.90
C TRP A 205 -17.22 -4.47 -0.57
N ASP A 206 -16.22 -5.29 -0.27
CA ASP A 206 -15.29 -5.07 0.87
C ASP A 206 -14.03 -4.36 0.34
N GLN A 207 -13.77 -3.14 0.87
CA GLN A 207 -12.59 -2.34 0.51
C GLN A 207 -11.28 -3.09 0.75
N ARG A 208 -11.23 -3.95 1.76
CA ARG A 208 -10.02 -4.71 2.10
C ARG A 208 -9.77 -5.81 1.06
N GLU A 209 -10.83 -6.44 0.55
CA GLU A 209 -10.73 -7.40 -0.57
C GLU A 209 -10.18 -6.72 -1.82
N ILE A 210 -10.66 -5.53 -2.15
CA ILE A 210 -10.18 -4.75 -3.30
C ILE A 210 -8.68 -4.45 -3.13
N LEU A 211 -8.24 -3.99 -1.94
CA LEU A 211 -6.85 -3.67 -1.67
C LEU A 211 -5.93 -4.89 -1.79
N ILE A 212 -6.37 -6.05 -1.30
CA ILE A 212 -5.62 -7.31 -1.45
C ILE A 212 -5.57 -7.74 -2.92
N ALA A 213 -6.67 -7.58 -3.67
CA ALA A 213 -6.69 -7.86 -5.11
C ALA A 213 -5.73 -6.96 -5.89
N LEU A 214 -5.64 -5.66 -5.52
CA LEU A 214 -4.65 -4.73 -6.10
C LEU A 214 -3.21 -5.17 -5.83
N LEU A 215 -2.90 -5.69 -4.63
CA LEU A 215 -1.59 -6.28 -4.32
C LEU A 215 -1.29 -7.49 -5.20
N HIS A 216 -2.24 -8.41 -5.34
CA HIS A 216 -2.09 -9.61 -6.18
C HIS A 216 -1.89 -9.23 -7.66
N ALA A 217 -2.59 -8.21 -8.14
CA ALA A 217 -2.46 -7.68 -9.49
C ALA A 217 -1.15 -6.88 -9.70
N GLY A 218 -0.37 -6.61 -8.65
CA GLY A 218 0.85 -5.81 -8.75
C GLY A 218 0.62 -4.30 -8.88
N LEU A 219 -0.57 -3.84 -8.56
CA LEU A 219 -0.98 -2.42 -8.60
C LEU A 219 -0.76 -1.70 -7.28
N ALA A 220 -0.38 -2.41 -6.24
CA ALA A 220 0.08 -1.88 -4.97
C ALA A 220 1.34 -2.63 -4.52
N GLU A 221 2.26 -1.94 -3.83
CA GLU A 221 3.42 -2.56 -3.20
C GLU A 221 3.15 -2.90 -1.72
N ALA A 222 2.34 -2.09 -1.06
CA ALA A 222 1.81 -2.39 0.27
C ALA A 222 0.49 -1.67 0.51
N VAL A 223 -0.30 -2.21 1.45
CA VAL A 223 -1.53 -1.60 1.97
C VAL A 223 -1.51 -1.65 3.49
N CYS A 224 -2.22 -0.71 4.14
CA CYS A 224 -2.24 -0.61 5.59
C CYS A 224 -3.65 -0.81 6.15
N PHE A 225 -3.75 -1.67 7.16
CA PHE A 225 -4.96 -1.96 7.91
C PHE A 225 -4.74 -1.67 9.40
N PRO A 226 -4.99 -0.43 9.84
CA PRO A 226 -4.93 -0.10 11.27
C PRO A 226 -6.01 -0.83 12.05
N SER A 227 -5.77 -1.06 13.34
CA SER A 227 -6.77 -1.65 14.25
C SER A 227 -7.99 -0.77 14.48
N SER A 228 -7.88 0.53 14.20
CA SER A 228 -8.92 1.54 14.43
C SER A 228 -9.81 1.82 13.22
N THR A 229 -9.39 1.45 12.01
CA THR A 229 -10.12 1.71 10.75
C THR A 229 -9.94 0.56 9.75
N SER A 230 -10.78 0.53 8.72
CA SER A 230 -10.68 -0.51 7.68
C SER A 230 -9.38 -0.45 6.89
N SER A 231 -8.92 0.75 6.52
CA SER A 231 -7.66 0.96 5.82
C SER A 231 -7.24 2.44 5.82
N VAL A 232 -5.95 2.68 5.62
CA VAL A 232 -5.38 4.01 5.35
C VAL A 232 -4.20 3.87 4.37
N PRO A 233 -3.84 4.92 3.61
CA PRO A 233 -2.61 4.89 2.82
C PRO A 233 -1.37 4.66 3.72
N PRO A 234 -0.41 3.80 3.33
CA PRO A 234 0.85 3.61 4.08
C PRO A 234 1.59 4.93 4.36
N LEU A 235 1.54 5.88 3.44
CA LEU A 235 2.12 7.21 3.61
C LEU A 235 1.64 7.91 4.90
N GLU A 236 0.35 7.82 5.26
CA GLU A 236 -0.21 8.52 6.43
C GLU A 236 0.30 7.97 7.75
N VAL A 237 0.62 6.68 7.80
CA VAL A 237 1.10 6.02 9.01
C VAL A 237 2.62 5.98 9.12
N LEU A 238 3.34 6.11 7.99
CA LEU A 238 4.79 5.98 7.95
C LEU A 238 5.52 7.34 7.85
N HIS A 239 4.88 8.39 7.30
CA HIS A 239 5.56 9.65 7.00
C HIS A 239 6.19 10.29 8.22
N LYS A 240 7.52 10.49 8.16
CA LYS A 240 8.32 11.11 9.25
C LYS A 240 8.17 10.41 10.61
N LYS A 241 7.86 9.14 10.63
CA LYS A 241 7.77 8.36 11.87
C LYS A 241 8.90 7.35 11.96
N ALA A 242 9.40 7.15 13.17
CA ALA A 242 10.18 5.98 13.50
C ALA A 242 9.26 4.77 13.58
N VAL A 243 9.67 3.64 13.00
CA VAL A 243 8.79 2.48 12.87
C VAL A 243 9.46 1.19 13.32
N VAL A 244 8.65 0.30 13.89
CA VAL A 244 9.01 -1.07 14.22
C VAL A 244 8.13 -2.02 13.40
N LEU A 245 8.76 -2.90 12.64
CA LEU A 245 8.14 -3.83 11.73
C LEU A 245 8.38 -5.25 12.23
N ALA A 246 7.33 -6.03 12.46
CA ALA A 246 7.38 -7.43 12.86
C ALA A 246 6.90 -8.35 11.72
N PRO A 247 7.78 -8.79 10.81
CA PRO A 247 7.41 -9.68 9.71
C PRO A 247 7.07 -11.08 10.20
N GLY A 248 5.98 -11.64 9.66
CA GLY A 248 5.56 -13.01 9.99
C GLY A 248 4.50 -13.53 9.01
N THR A 249 4.25 -14.84 9.06
CA THR A 249 3.18 -15.47 8.29
C THR A 249 1.83 -15.36 8.98
N PHE A 250 1.83 -15.41 10.30
CA PHE A 250 0.64 -15.38 11.16
C PHE A 250 -0.44 -16.41 10.75
N GLU A 251 0.02 -17.58 10.27
CA GLU A 251 -0.85 -18.69 9.86
C GLU A 251 -1.50 -19.38 11.06
N HIS A 252 -0.75 -19.47 12.15
CA HIS A 252 -1.16 -20.11 13.40
C HIS A 252 -1.16 -19.07 14.52
N LEU A 253 -2.33 -18.45 14.72
CA LEU A 253 -2.55 -17.47 15.77
C LEU A 253 -3.33 -18.07 16.95
N ASP A 254 -2.93 -19.27 17.42
CA ASP A 254 -3.37 -19.73 18.73
C ASP A 254 -2.86 -18.75 19.83
N PRO A 255 -3.47 -18.76 21.03
CA PRO A 255 -3.17 -17.77 22.06
C PRO A 255 -1.67 -17.66 22.41
N THR A 256 -0.93 -18.77 22.36
CA THR A 256 0.50 -18.80 22.71
C THR A 256 1.35 -18.13 21.64
N HIS A 257 1.17 -18.50 20.37
CA HIS A 257 1.90 -17.90 19.25
C HIS A 257 1.56 -16.42 19.08
N ALA A 258 0.29 -16.07 19.25
CA ALA A 258 -0.13 -14.67 19.19
C ALA A 258 0.54 -13.82 20.29
N ALA A 259 0.59 -14.31 21.53
CA ALA A 259 1.26 -13.61 22.64
C ALA A 259 2.77 -13.42 22.39
N ILE A 260 3.43 -14.38 21.77
CA ILE A 260 4.86 -14.26 21.38
C ILE A 260 5.04 -13.13 20.36
N HIS A 261 4.20 -13.09 19.32
CA HIS A 261 4.30 -12.04 18.29
C HIS A 261 3.99 -10.63 18.83
N GLU A 262 3.00 -10.53 19.72
CA GLU A 262 2.69 -9.27 20.42
C GLU A 262 3.86 -8.80 21.28
N GLU A 263 4.45 -9.71 22.07
CA GLU A 263 5.61 -9.39 22.91
C GLU A 263 6.82 -9.01 22.07
N MET A 264 7.07 -9.68 20.94
CA MET A 264 8.15 -9.34 20.01
C MET A 264 7.99 -7.87 19.53
N LEU A 265 6.82 -7.51 19.03
CA LEU A 265 6.53 -6.15 18.54
C LEU A 265 6.63 -5.13 19.67
N ALA A 266 5.99 -5.40 20.81
CA ALA A 266 5.99 -4.51 21.97
C ALA A 266 7.41 -4.29 22.53
N SER A 267 8.22 -5.34 22.62
CA SER A 267 9.63 -5.25 23.04
C SER A 267 10.46 -4.43 22.06
N GLY A 268 10.24 -4.60 20.75
CA GLY A 268 10.91 -3.79 19.73
C GLY A 268 10.56 -2.32 19.83
N VAL A 269 9.28 -1.99 20.06
CA VAL A 269 8.82 -0.60 20.25
C VAL A 269 9.44 0.00 21.53
N ARG A 270 9.49 -0.76 22.64
CA ARG A 270 10.15 -0.31 23.89
C ARG A 270 11.63 -0.04 23.65
N GLN A 271 12.35 -0.98 23.03
CA GLN A 271 13.78 -0.86 22.76
C GLN A 271 14.09 0.36 21.86
N LEU A 272 13.29 0.59 20.81
CA LEU A 272 13.47 1.77 19.95
C LEU A 272 13.18 3.07 20.70
N ARG A 273 12.19 3.09 21.59
CA ARG A 273 11.89 4.26 22.42
C ARG A 273 13.05 4.58 23.37
N GLU A 274 13.70 3.58 23.95
CA GLU A 274 14.88 3.75 24.78
C GLU A 274 16.08 4.30 23.99
N GLU A 275 16.24 3.96 22.70
CA GLU A 275 17.28 4.54 21.84
C GLU A 275 17.10 6.06 21.62
N PHE A 276 15.90 6.60 21.78
CA PHE A 276 15.64 8.05 21.63
C PHE A 276 15.90 8.91 22.87
N ASP A 277 16.33 8.30 23.98
CA ASP A 277 16.76 8.99 25.20
C ASP A 277 15.78 10.09 25.65
N GLY A 278 14.48 9.73 25.77
CA GLY A 278 13.44 10.62 26.27
C GLY A 278 12.91 11.68 25.29
N LYS A 279 13.29 11.67 24.01
CA LYS A 279 12.60 12.48 23.00
C LYS A 279 11.16 11.99 22.85
N ASP A 280 10.22 12.93 22.77
CA ASP A 280 8.77 12.68 22.66
C ASP A 280 8.39 12.11 21.28
N THR A 281 9.03 11.01 20.91
CA THR A 281 8.79 10.30 19.63
C THR A 281 8.27 8.91 19.96
N ALA A 282 6.97 8.71 19.79
CA ALA A 282 6.37 7.38 19.91
C ALA A 282 6.56 6.60 18.61
N PRO A 283 7.42 5.55 18.56
CA PRO A 283 7.54 4.71 17.40
C PRO A 283 6.21 4.02 17.09
N ALA A 284 5.87 3.92 15.79
CA ALA A 284 4.73 3.14 15.34
C ALA A 284 5.16 1.68 15.13
N GLY A 285 4.34 0.74 15.63
CA GLY A 285 4.60 -0.70 15.49
C GLY A 285 3.60 -1.35 14.55
N PHE A 286 4.09 -2.21 13.63
CA PHE A 286 3.25 -2.91 12.66
C PHE A 286 3.59 -4.39 12.58
N PHE A 287 2.57 -5.23 12.53
CA PHE A 287 2.70 -6.58 12.01
C PHE A 287 2.80 -6.53 10.49
N CYS A 288 3.74 -7.26 9.92
CA CYS A 288 3.98 -7.24 8.48
C CYS A 288 3.66 -8.60 7.88
N LEU A 289 2.59 -8.65 7.09
CA LEU A 289 2.23 -9.81 6.27
C LEU A 289 2.76 -9.65 4.85
N SER A 290 2.77 -10.75 4.10
CA SER A 290 3.10 -10.77 2.68
C SER A 290 2.00 -11.46 1.88
N ALA A 291 1.69 -10.88 0.70
CA ALA A 291 0.83 -11.51 -0.30
C ALA A 291 1.58 -12.60 -1.12
N GLU A 292 2.90 -12.71 -0.97
CA GLU A 292 3.67 -13.84 -1.54
C GLU A 292 3.69 -15.05 -0.59
N PRO A 293 3.76 -16.28 -1.14
CA PRO A 293 3.83 -17.49 -0.34
C PRO A 293 5.14 -17.59 0.43
N LEU A 294 5.12 -18.29 1.56
CA LEU A 294 6.31 -18.49 2.39
C LEU A 294 7.39 -19.33 1.65
N ARG A 295 6.98 -20.33 0.90
CA ARG A 295 7.88 -21.20 0.13
C ARG A 295 7.78 -20.85 -1.35
N GLN A 296 8.92 -20.83 -2.01
CA GLN A 296 8.96 -20.64 -3.46
C GLN A 296 8.29 -21.84 -4.16
N GLY A 297 7.31 -21.53 -5.01
CA GLY A 297 6.54 -22.56 -5.74
C GLY A 297 5.14 -22.83 -5.16
N ASP A 298 4.87 -22.40 -3.92
CA ASP A 298 3.53 -22.46 -3.39
C ASP A 298 2.64 -21.37 -4.04
N PRO A 299 1.32 -21.59 -4.13
CA PRO A 299 0.41 -20.55 -4.57
C PRO A 299 0.40 -19.39 -3.56
N PRO A 300 0.12 -18.15 -4.03
CA PRO A 300 -0.06 -17.02 -3.11
C PRO A 300 -1.27 -17.29 -2.18
N PRO A 301 -1.24 -16.78 -0.94
CA PRO A 301 -2.39 -16.88 -0.04
C PRO A 301 -3.59 -16.17 -0.66
N GLY A 302 -4.76 -16.80 -0.57
CA GLY A 302 -6.00 -16.23 -1.08
C GLY A 302 -6.47 -15.01 -0.29
N ILE A 303 -7.34 -14.20 -0.88
CA ILE A 303 -7.89 -12.98 -0.25
C ILE A 303 -8.55 -13.33 1.10
N ALA A 304 -9.42 -14.32 1.13
CA ALA A 304 -10.12 -14.74 2.36
C ALA A 304 -9.15 -15.22 3.46
N GLU A 305 -8.04 -15.86 3.08
CA GLU A 305 -7.02 -16.30 4.01
C GLU A 305 -6.26 -15.11 4.62
N LEU A 306 -5.88 -14.14 3.79
CA LEU A 306 -5.24 -12.91 4.26
C LEU A 306 -6.15 -12.09 5.16
N LEU A 307 -7.45 -11.95 4.80
CA LEU A 307 -8.43 -11.26 5.64
C LEU A 307 -8.58 -11.92 7.00
N LYS A 308 -8.64 -13.26 7.06
CA LYS A 308 -8.71 -13.99 8.33
C LYS A 308 -7.50 -13.68 9.23
N ARG A 309 -6.29 -13.58 8.67
CA ARG A 309 -5.07 -13.23 9.43
C ARG A 309 -5.11 -11.77 9.88
N ILE A 310 -5.56 -10.85 9.01
CA ILE A 310 -5.72 -9.43 9.32
C ILE A 310 -6.73 -9.27 10.47
N ASP A 311 -7.93 -9.88 10.36
CA ASP A 311 -8.97 -9.81 11.38
C ASP A 311 -8.46 -10.33 12.75
N ALA A 312 -7.73 -11.44 12.75
CA ALA A 312 -7.17 -12.01 13.96
C ALA A 312 -6.15 -11.09 14.65
N LEU A 313 -5.33 -10.37 13.88
CA LEU A 313 -4.37 -9.40 14.42
C LEU A 313 -5.06 -8.10 14.86
N GLN A 314 -6.03 -7.59 14.08
CA GLN A 314 -6.79 -6.38 14.44
C GLN A 314 -7.62 -6.59 15.71
N ALA A 315 -8.24 -7.76 15.89
CA ALA A 315 -8.98 -8.11 17.10
C ALA A 315 -8.13 -8.04 18.38
N ARG A 316 -6.79 -8.09 18.23
CA ARG A 316 -5.81 -7.96 19.31
C ARG A 316 -5.16 -6.57 19.37
N GLY A 317 -5.69 -5.60 18.63
CA GLY A 317 -5.21 -4.23 18.59
C GLY A 317 -3.98 -4.00 17.71
N GLY A 318 -3.62 -4.97 16.85
CA GLY A 318 -2.47 -4.84 15.96
C GLY A 318 -2.76 -3.99 14.73
N ASP A 319 -1.84 -3.10 14.38
CA ASP A 319 -1.80 -2.40 13.10
C ASP A 319 -1.02 -3.24 12.09
N ILE A 320 -1.52 -3.37 10.87
CA ILE A 320 -0.97 -4.28 9.87
C ILE A 320 -0.50 -3.53 8.63
N LEU A 321 0.71 -3.85 8.17
CA LEU A 321 1.18 -3.58 6.81
C LEU A 321 1.20 -4.89 6.04
N LEU A 322 0.40 -4.99 4.98
CA LEU A 322 0.42 -6.12 4.05
C LEU A 322 1.24 -5.71 2.82
N PHE A 323 2.39 -6.37 2.65
CA PHE A 323 3.31 -6.13 1.53
C PHE A 323 3.05 -7.09 0.38
N ARG A 324 3.27 -6.63 -0.84
CA ARG A 324 3.23 -7.49 -2.02
C ARG A 324 4.34 -8.53 -2.00
N LYS A 325 5.54 -8.13 -1.56
CA LYS A 325 6.75 -8.95 -1.51
C LYS A 325 7.10 -9.33 -0.07
N ARG A 326 7.72 -10.51 0.10
CA ARG A 326 8.12 -11.03 1.42
C ARG A 326 9.55 -10.70 1.82
N GLU A 327 10.40 -10.36 0.86
CA GLU A 327 11.81 -10.09 1.12
C GLU A 327 11.98 -8.79 1.92
N LEU A 328 12.71 -8.85 3.03
CA LEU A 328 12.88 -7.73 3.95
C LEU A 328 13.49 -6.50 3.27
N TYR A 329 14.39 -6.68 2.29
CA TYR A 329 14.96 -5.55 1.56
C TYR A 329 13.92 -4.79 0.74
N THR A 330 12.90 -5.46 0.19
CA THR A 330 11.81 -4.80 -0.54
C THR A 330 10.91 -4.00 0.40
N MET A 331 10.68 -4.52 1.61
CA MET A 331 9.96 -3.78 2.67
C MET A 331 10.76 -2.55 3.08
N THR A 332 12.10 -2.68 3.24
CA THR A 332 13.00 -1.55 3.51
C THR A 332 12.90 -0.48 2.43
N ASP A 333 13.02 -0.86 1.15
CA ASP A 333 12.95 0.08 0.03
C ASP A 333 11.64 0.86 0.03
N LEU A 334 10.51 0.18 0.30
CA LEU A 334 9.21 0.82 0.36
C LEU A 334 9.11 1.79 1.55
N VAL A 335 9.41 1.33 2.76
CA VAL A 335 9.29 2.15 3.97
C VAL A 335 10.19 3.36 3.91
N ASN A 336 11.39 3.23 3.35
CA ASN A 336 12.34 4.33 3.17
C ASN A 336 11.90 5.38 2.13
N ARG A 337 10.86 5.13 1.34
CA ARG A 337 10.22 6.18 0.52
C ARG A 337 9.45 7.16 1.42
N TYR A 338 8.81 6.67 2.46
CA TYR A 338 7.90 7.45 3.30
C TYR A 338 8.54 8.04 4.56
N THR A 339 9.58 7.39 5.10
CA THR A 339 10.27 7.89 6.29
C THR A 339 11.79 7.81 6.15
N LYS A 340 12.48 8.78 6.75
CA LYS A 340 13.95 8.79 6.93
C LYS A 340 14.32 8.58 8.40
N GLU A 341 13.33 8.41 9.25
CA GLU A 341 13.50 8.11 10.66
C GLU A 341 13.96 6.66 10.87
N SER A 342 14.20 6.29 12.12
CA SER A 342 14.65 4.95 12.48
C SER A 342 13.66 3.86 12.06
N VAL A 343 14.12 2.85 11.34
CA VAL A 343 13.37 1.64 10.97
C VAL A 343 13.99 0.44 11.67
N ARG A 344 13.19 -0.33 12.39
CA ARG A 344 13.62 -1.54 13.08
C ARG A 344 12.75 -2.70 12.66
N PHE A 345 13.38 -3.78 12.18
CA PHE A 345 12.69 -5.05 11.98
C PHE A 345 12.89 -5.92 13.22
N VAL A 346 11.81 -6.38 13.83
CA VAL A 346 11.88 -7.39 14.88
C VAL A 346 11.73 -8.75 14.24
N VAL A 347 12.81 -9.53 14.25
CA VAL A 347 12.87 -10.83 13.58
C VAL A 347 13.25 -11.92 14.58
N GLY A 348 12.59 -13.08 14.50
CA GLY A 348 13.04 -14.28 15.19
C GLY A 348 14.24 -14.93 14.47
N LEU A 349 14.96 -15.80 15.14
CA LEU A 349 16.13 -16.51 14.57
C LEU A 349 15.77 -17.31 13.31
N SER A 350 14.60 -17.92 13.25
CA SER A 350 14.15 -18.66 12.06
C SER A 350 14.05 -17.77 10.83
N LEU A 351 13.50 -16.56 10.96
CA LEU A 351 13.38 -15.60 9.85
C LEU A 351 14.76 -15.04 9.48
N LEU A 352 15.62 -14.77 10.46
CA LEU A 352 17.00 -14.35 10.22
C LEU A 352 17.75 -15.40 9.38
N ILE A 353 17.68 -16.69 9.77
CA ILE A 353 18.31 -17.78 9.03
C ILE A 353 17.74 -17.90 7.62
N ARG A 354 16.43 -17.85 7.46
CA ARG A 354 15.78 -17.85 6.13
C ARG A 354 16.27 -16.70 5.25
N THR A 355 16.43 -15.50 5.81
CA THR A 355 16.95 -14.33 5.09
C THR A 355 18.39 -14.57 4.63
N TRP A 356 19.21 -15.23 5.43
CA TRP A 356 20.61 -15.57 5.10
C TRP A 356 20.75 -16.72 4.08
N GLU A 357 19.84 -17.70 4.10
CA GLU A 357 19.83 -18.85 3.18
C GLU A 357 19.08 -18.59 1.87
N TYR A 358 18.33 -17.48 1.77
CA TYR A 358 17.53 -17.18 0.59
C TYR A 358 18.41 -16.89 -0.64
N ARG A 359 18.03 -17.47 -1.78
CA ARG A 359 18.71 -17.22 -3.06
C ARG A 359 18.07 -16.04 -3.76
N TYR A 360 18.68 -14.89 -3.68
CA TYR A 360 18.21 -13.65 -4.31
C TYR A 360 18.50 -13.62 -5.82
N THR A 361 17.93 -14.54 -6.56
CA THR A 361 18.20 -14.76 -8.01
C THR A 361 17.78 -13.59 -8.91
N LYS A 362 16.91 -12.72 -8.40
CA LYS A 362 16.43 -11.51 -9.12
C LYS A 362 17.36 -10.31 -8.96
N LEU A 363 18.36 -10.40 -8.09
CA LEU A 363 19.34 -9.34 -7.83
C LEU A 363 20.67 -9.68 -8.49
N ALA A 364 21.27 -8.74 -9.22
CA ALA A 364 22.56 -8.94 -9.87
C ALA A 364 23.68 -9.21 -8.86
N GLY A 365 23.66 -8.52 -7.72
CA GLY A 365 24.58 -8.73 -6.58
C GLY A 365 24.13 -9.80 -5.61
N SER A 366 23.06 -10.56 -5.91
CA SER A 366 22.55 -11.66 -5.09
C SER A 366 22.35 -11.26 -3.62
N PHE A 367 22.82 -12.08 -2.68
CA PHE A 367 22.69 -11.87 -1.23
C PHE A 367 23.34 -10.56 -0.75
N LEU A 368 24.51 -10.19 -1.28
CA LEU A 368 25.21 -8.96 -0.84
C LEU A 368 24.40 -7.71 -1.22
N GLU A 369 23.80 -7.68 -2.40
CA GLU A 369 22.92 -6.59 -2.79
C GLU A 369 21.66 -6.54 -1.90
N ALA A 370 21.01 -7.69 -1.65
CA ALA A 370 19.86 -7.76 -0.76
C ALA A 370 20.20 -7.25 0.65
N LEU A 371 21.33 -7.67 1.20
CA LEU A 371 21.78 -7.26 2.52
C LEU A 371 22.11 -5.75 2.58
N SER A 372 22.78 -5.24 1.55
CA SER A 372 23.08 -3.79 1.44
C SER A 372 21.82 -2.95 1.37
N ARG A 373 20.79 -3.38 0.62
CA ARG A 373 19.50 -2.68 0.53
C ARG A 373 18.71 -2.79 1.83
N LEU A 374 18.73 -3.97 2.49
CA LEU A 374 18.04 -4.19 3.76
C LEU A 374 18.60 -3.28 4.86
N LEU A 375 19.93 -3.19 4.97
CA LEU A 375 20.63 -2.45 6.02
C LEU A 375 20.97 -1.02 5.60
N ALA A 376 20.32 -0.50 4.55
CA ALA A 376 20.50 0.88 4.10
C ALA A 376 20.05 1.89 5.16
N GLN A 377 20.71 3.05 5.19
CA GLN A 377 20.36 4.19 6.03
C GLN A 377 20.28 3.83 7.53
N ASN A 378 19.13 4.14 8.17
CA ASN A 378 18.91 3.95 9.61
C ASN A 378 18.09 2.68 9.93
N VAL A 379 18.33 1.61 9.17
CA VAL A 379 17.63 0.33 9.36
C VAL A 379 18.49 -0.62 10.20
N ARG A 380 17.90 -1.32 11.17
CA ARG A 380 18.53 -2.39 11.96
C ARG A 380 17.55 -3.53 12.19
N LEU A 381 18.11 -4.71 12.40
CA LEU A 381 17.35 -5.90 12.77
C LEU A 381 17.48 -6.13 14.29
N TYR A 382 16.39 -6.01 15.01
CA TYR A 382 16.24 -6.47 16.38
C TYR A 382 15.98 -7.97 16.37
N VAL A 383 16.89 -8.74 16.90
CA VAL A 383 16.84 -10.20 16.83
C VAL A 383 16.28 -10.76 18.13
N TYR A 384 15.06 -11.26 18.08
CA TYR A 384 14.38 -11.85 19.22
C TYR A 384 14.94 -13.25 19.51
N PRO A 385 15.29 -13.57 20.76
CA PRO A 385 15.85 -14.85 21.13
C PRO A 385 14.83 -16.00 20.98
N MET A 386 15.30 -17.21 20.81
CA MET A 386 14.49 -18.42 20.64
C MET A 386 14.98 -19.56 21.54
N ARG A 387 14.07 -20.45 21.92
CA ARG A 387 14.47 -21.68 22.61
C ARG A 387 15.33 -22.56 21.70
N SER A 388 16.36 -23.17 22.23
CA SER A 388 17.29 -24.03 21.47
C SER A 388 16.56 -25.19 20.78
N THR A 389 15.55 -25.79 21.45
CA THR A 389 14.68 -26.83 20.89
C THR A 389 13.92 -26.36 19.66
N ASP A 390 13.33 -25.16 19.72
CA ASP A 390 12.50 -24.60 18.64
C ASP A 390 13.40 -24.18 17.47
N LEU A 391 14.60 -23.68 17.76
CA LEU A 391 15.59 -23.35 16.74
C LEU A 391 16.04 -24.62 15.99
N GLN A 392 16.29 -25.72 16.70
CA GLN A 392 16.67 -26.99 16.08
C GLN A 392 15.58 -27.48 15.10
N GLN A 393 14.31 -27.42 15.50
CA GLN A 393 13.19 -27.77 14.63
C GLN A 393 13.12 -26.84 13.42
N SER A 394 13.22 -25.54 13.64
CA SER A 394 13.17 -24.53 12.56
C SER A 394 14.27 -24.73 11.52
N ILE A 395 15.50 -25.07 11.94
CA ILE A 395 16.62 -25.34 11.03
C ILE A 395 16.35 -26.57 10.15
N GLN A 396 15.75 -27.62 10.72
CA GLN A 396 15.34 -28.79 9.94
C GLN A 396 14.29 -28.44 8.91
N ASP A 397 13.26 -27.70 9.30
CA ASP A 397 12.15 -27.29 8.42
C ASP A 397 12.60 -26.42 7.23
N ILE A 398 13.63 -25.61 7.42
CA ILE A 398 14.19 -24.74 6.36
C ILE A 398 15.39 -25.37 5.64
N SER A 399 15.80 -26.59 6.01
CA SER A 399 16.97 -27.27 5.45
C SER A 399 18.25 -26.42 5.48
N ALA A 400 18.43 -25.62 6.52
CA ALA A 400 19.59 -24.75 6.72
C ALA A 400 20.80 -25.56 7.22
N VAL A 401 21.59 -26.10 6.29
CA VAL A 401 22.75 -26.93 6.58
C VAL A 401 23.95 -26.07 6.96
N GLY A 402 24.64 -26.45 8.08
CA GLY A 402 25.89 -25.82 8.48
C GLY A 402 25.76 -24.63 9.44
N TRP A 403 24.55 -24.32 9.91
CA TRP A 403 24.37 -23.42 11.03
C TRP A 403 24.72 -24.08 12.34
N GLN A 404 25.44 -23.37 13.19
CA GLN A 404 25.85 -23.82 14.54
C GLN A 404 25.41 -22.78 15.56
N TRP A 405 25.15 -23.19 16.77
CA TRP A 405 24.83 -22.30 17.89
C TRP A 405 25.29 -22.89 19.24
N THR A 406 25.47 -21.98 20.18
CA THR A 406 25.55 -22.28 21.58
C THR A 406 24.33 -21.77 22.29
N ASP A 407 23.88 -22.42 23.33
CA ASP A 407 22.77 -21.89 24.12
C ASP A 407 23.22 -21.41 25.50
N THR A 408 22.39 -20.52 26.07
CA THR A 408 22.53 -20.07 27.47
C THR A 408 21.19 -20.34 28.15
N ASN A 409 21.20 -21.31 29.08
CA ASN A 409 19.98 -21.73 29.80
C ASN A 409 18.83 -22.15 28.86
N GLY A 410 19.12 -22.81 27.76
CA GLY A 410 18.17 -23.28 26.78
C GLY A 410 17.68 -22.20 25.79
N TRP A 411 18.29 -21.02 25.80
CA TRP A 411 17.99 -19.92 24.87
C TRP A 411 19.17 -19.64 23.95
N VAL A 412 18.86 -19.26 22.71
CA VAL A 412 19.81 -18.81 21.69
C VAL A 412 19.45 -17.40 21.28
N SER A 413 20.45 -16.54 21.14
CA SER A 413 20.33 -15.17 20.62
C SER A 413 21.30 -14.96 19.46
N ALA A 414 21.23 -13.83 18.78
CA ALA A 414 22.04 -13.55 17.58
C ALA A 414 23.56 -13.76 17.81
N PRO A 415 24.19 -13.29 18.91
CA PRO A 415 25.62 -13.51 19.12
C PRO A 415 26.04 -14.98 19.27
N GLN A 416 25.11 -15.87 19.60
CA GLN A 416 25.36 -17.31 19.81
C GLN A 416 25.14 -18.12 18.54
N LEU A 417 24.64 -17.50 17.47
CA LEU A 417 24.35 -18.14 16.18
C LEU A 417 25.54 -17.96 15.23
N ARG A 418 25.87 -19.01 14.46
CA ARG A 418 26.97 -19.01 13.50
C ARG A 418 26.54 -19.66 12.19
N PRO A 419 26.53 -18.93 11.08
CA PRO A 419 26.38 -19.53 9.76
C PRO A 419 27.66 -20.24 9.31
N ARG A 420 27.54 -21.06 8.28
CA ARG A 420 28.70 -21.71 7.65
C ARG A 420 29.63 -20.70 6.97
N THR A 421 30.91 -21.02 6.88
CA THR A 421 31.91 -20.25 6.12
C THR A 421 31.55 -20.27 4.60
N PRO A 422 31.65 -19.13 3.86
CA PRO A 422 32.26 -17.85 4.29
C PRO A 422 31.25 -16.84 4.90
N LEU A 423 29.99 -17.22 5.11
CA LEU A 423 28.94 -16.32 5.61
C LEU A 423 29.17 -15.88 7.06
N ASP A 424 29.93 -16.69 7.85
CA ASP A 424 30.29 -16.38 9.22
C ASP A 424 31.05 -15.05 9.36
N HIS A 425 31.97 -14.74 8.44
CA HIS A 425 32.72 -13.48 8.45
C HIS A 425 31.82 -12.27 8.24
N LEU A 426 30.85 -12.40 7.32
CA LEU A 426 29.88 -11.34 7.06
C LEU A 426 28.91 -11.19 8.24
N TYR A 427 28.52 -12.31 8.85
CA TYR A 427 27.64 -12.31 10.03
C TYR A 427 28.32 -11.58 11.21
N ASP A 428 29.60 -11.87 11.47
CA ASP A 428 30.38 -11.19 12.50
C ASP A 428 30.50 -9.70 12.25
N TYR A 429 30.71 -9.30 11.00
CA TYR A 429 30.76 -7.90 10.62
C TYR A 429 29.44 -7.16 10.91
N VAL A 430 28.28 -7.71 10.49
CA VAL A 430 26.98 -7.06 10.69
C VAL A 430 26.57 -7.03 12.16
N LEU A 431 26.98 -8.04 12.94
CA LEU A 431 26.76 -8.09 14.38
C LEU A 431 27.63 -7.04 15.10
N ALA A 432 28.93 -7.00 14.82
CA ALA A 432 29.87 -6.05 15.41
C ALA A 432 29.56 -4.58 15.03
N SER A 433 28.97 -4.37 13.86
CA SER A 433 28.54 -3.05 13.37
C SER A 433 27.16 -2.63 13.87
N ASN A 434 26.53 -3.38 14.78
CA ASN A 434 25.18 -3.11 15.30
C ASN A 434 24.08 -3.07 14.25
N PHE A 435 24.23 -3.75 13.12
CA PHE A 435 23.12 -3.95 12.18
C PHE A 435 22.17 -5.05 12.67
N LEU A 436 22.72 -6.07 13.37
CA LEU A 436 21.96 -7.05 14.14
C LEU A 436 22.08 -6.70 15.63
N VAL A 437 20.95 -6.37 16.24
CA VAL A 437 20.89 -5.98 17.65
C VAL A 437 20.16 -7.08 18.42
N PRO A 438 20.84 -7.81 19.30
CA PRO A 438 20.17 -8.84 20.08
C PRO A 438 19.18 -8.23 21.07
N MET A 439 17.98 -8.80 21.15
CA MET A 439 16.99 -8.44 22.15
C MET A 439 17.19 -9.24 23.45
N GLN A 440 16.67 -8.71 24.54
CA GLN A 440 16.75 -9.39 25.83
C GLN A 440 15.93 -10.69 25.84
N ILE A 441 16.43 -11.70 26.54
CA ILE A 441 15.70 -12.94 26.76
C ILE A 441 14.47 -12.60 27.63
N PRO A 442 13.24 -12.99 27.21
CA PRO A 442 12.06 -12.73 28.01
C PRO A 442 12.19 -13.40 29.39
N PRO A 443 11.71 -12.74 30.44
CA PRO A 443 11.72 -13.36 31.75
C PRO A 443 10.92 -14.67 31.70
N THR A 444 11.47 -15.71 32.27
CA THR A 444 10.77 -17.01 32.38
C THR A 444 9.44 -16.76 33.11
N PRO A 445 8.29 -17.18 32.54
CA PRO A 445 7.04 -17.10 33.28
C PRO A 445 7.24 -17.75 34.65
N ARG A 446 6.98 -17.03 35.72
CA ARG A 446 6.91 -17.66 37.05
C ARG A 446 5.80 -18.71 36.94
N ALA A 447 6.15 -19.98 37.19
CA ALA A 447 5.14 -20.99 37.41
C ALA A 447 4.18 -20.40 38.47
N GLU A 448 2.93 -20.18 38.12
CA GLU A 448 1.92 -19.88 39.12
C GLU A 448 1.86 -21.11 40.03
N GLU A 449 2.23 -20.87 41.30
CA GLU A 449 2.08 -21.86 42.39
C GLU A 449 0.60 -22.09 42.71
#